data_9076ecedf470d237725953f50810fe1e
#
_entry.id   9076ecedf470d237725953f50810fe1e
#
_cell.length_a   1.000
_cell.length_b   1.000
_cell.length_c   1.000
_cell.angle_alpha   90.00
_cell.angle_beta   90.00
_cell.angle_gamma   90.00
#
_symmetry.space_group_name_H-M   'P 1'
#
loop_
_entity.id
_entity.type
_entity.pdbx_description
1 polymer ?
#
loop_
_entity_poly.entity_id
_entity_poly.type
_entity_poly.pdbx_seq_one_letter_code
_entity_poly.pdbx_strand_id
1 'polypeptide(L)'
;MKRHGDSAPDADTERRRHCAPKGLARRLLEGCGAPGDAAPGRADTSRRGRSSANDSTPWGISMAAGVSAQNWRDRHRLLIEAVLPEMAEGSVVSHQSAAVLYGAPLWRTPLDRVCVTRNRRGGGRTRPYTKVHGSPLDSAVEIDGMLVTPPARTVIDLALSLPFEAAVVAGDGLTGMFGLTEAELAEELSLARCRHGIAQAKRVVAALDGRSQSAGESLSRLMLRRQGLPAPATQGNVLTPDGRFVGRVDFYYEEFAVLCEFDGPLRYGRLLHAAGNVPEALRREQIRETYLRALGFHVIRWTWNELHTDDPARRLRAALSRPRRADGRVEPAPAPAPRRIPALRL
;
A
#
# COMPACT_ATOMS: atom_id res chain seq x y z
N MET A 1 -49.87 22.44 52.86
CA MET A 1 -49.79 21.39 51.81
C MET A 1 -48.53 21.65 51.02
N LYS A 2 -47.51 20.85 51.28
CA LYS A 2 -46.17 20.96 50.65
C LYS A 2 -46.15 20.22 49.31
N ARG A 3 -45.69 20.86 48.25
CA ARG A 3 -45.39 20.21 46.97
C ARG A 3 -43.91 19.88 46.93
N HIS A 4 -43.59 18.62 46.74
CA HIS A 4 -42.27 18.09 46.48
C HIS A 4 -41.86 18.44 45.03
N GLY A 5 -40.67 19.02 44.89
CA GLY A 5 -40.00 19.18 43.62
C GLY A 5 -39.05 17.99 43.40
N ASP A 6 -39.26 17.30 42.31
CA ASP A 6 -38.33 16.28 41.80
C ASP A 6 -37.19 16.99 41.07
N SER A 7 -35.99 16.79 41.56
CA SER A 7 -34.75 17.21 40.89
C SER A 7 -34.29 16.05 39.98
N ALA A 8 -34.19 16.32 38.68
CA ALA A 8 -33.54 15.44 37.72
C ALA A 8 -32.02 15.41 37.98
N PRO A 9 -31.33 14.28 37.80
CA PRO A 9 -29.90 14.20 37.98
C PRO A 9 -29.15 14.79 36.78
N ASP A 10 -28.10 15.55 37.12
CA ASP A 10 -27.13 16.21 36.26
C ASP A 10 -26.43 15.21 35.30
N ALA A 11 -26.55 15.47 34.00
CA ALA A 11 -25.96 14.66 32.91
C ALA A 11 -24.55 15.19 32.53
N ASP A 12 -23.71 15.50 33.50
CA ASP A 12 -22.38 16.12 33.22
C ASP A 12 -21.19 15.33 33.81
N THR A 13 -21.25 14.01 33.87
CA THR A 13 -20.16 13.22 34.47
C THR A 13 -19.61 12.12 33.57
N GLU A 14 -19.77 12.16 32.24
CA GLU A 14 -19.23 11.10 31.38
C GLU A 14 -18.46 11.58 30.14
N ARG A 15 -17.71 12.66 30.26
CA ARG A 15 -16.66 13.03 29.31
C ARG A 15 -15.27 13.09 29.98
N ARG A 16 -14.87 12.01 30.63
CA ARG A 16 -13.46 11.82 30.92
C ARG A 16 -12.77 11.41 29.62
N ARG A 17 -12.33 12.41 28.84
CA ARG A 17 -11.37 12.23 27.75
C ARG A 17 -10.15 11.56 28.34
N HIS A 18 -9.82 10.36 27.85
CA HIS A 18 -8.53 9.72 28.10
C HIS A 18 -7.46 10.59 27.45
N CYS A 19 -6.92 11.54 28.22
CA CYS A 19 -5.77 12.33 27.82
C CYS A 19 -4.56 11.40 27.90
N ALA A 20 -4.03 10.94 26.77
CA ALA A 20 -2.78 10.19 26.75
C ALA A 20 -1.67 11.05 27.40
N PRO A 21 -0.82 10.52 28.28
CA PRO A 21 0.17 11.30 28.99
C PRO A 21 1.14 11.97 28.01
N LYS A 22 1.38 13.28 28.21
CA LYS A 22 2.36 14.07 27.48
C LYS A 22 3.72 13.34 27.54
N GLY A 23 4.18 12.78 26.43
CA GLY A 23 5.43 12.00 26.36
C GLY A 23 5.26 10.63 25.73
N LEU A 24 4.04 10.13 25.49
CA LEU A 24 3.84 8.82 24.85
C LEU A 24 4.38 8.83 23.41
N ALA A 25 4.13 9.90 22.65
CA ALA A 25 4.68 10.07 21.30
C ALA A 25 6.21 10.05 21.29
N ARG A 26 6.87 10.64 22.31
CA ARG A 26 8.33 10.63 22.45
C ARG A 26 8.87 9.23 22.73
N ARG A 27 8.23 8.45 23.62
CA ARG A 27 8.65 7.07 23.94
C ARG A 27 8.45 6.09 22.76
N LEU A 28 7.43 6.27 21.96
CA LEU A 28 7.20 5.44 20.77
C LEU A 28 8.29 5.62 19.71
N LEU A 29 8.93 6.79 19.66
CA LEU A 29 9.99 7.10 18.69
C LEU A 29 11.41 6.90 19.24
N GLU A 30 11.63 7.06 20.55
CA GLU A 30 12.94 6.77 21.20
C GLU A 30 13.30 5.27 21.14
N GLY A 31 12.32 4.38 20.96
CA GLY A 31 12.54 2.97 20.67
C GLY A 31 12.93 2.66 19.22
N CYS A 32 13.01 3.67 18.34
CA CYS A 32 13.48 3.57 16.97
C CYS A 32 14.81 4.32 16.87
N GLY A 33 15.95 3.61 17.01
CA GLY A 33 17.24 4.20 16.74
C GLY A 33 17.24 4.96 15.41
N ALA A 34 17.52 6.26 15.45
CA ALA A 34 17.76 7.05 14.26
C ALA A 34 18.94 6.41 13.50
N PRO A 35 18.91 6.36 12.15
CA PRO A 35 20.10 6.01 11.39
C PRO A 35 21.13 7.12 11.62
N GLY A 36 22.20 6.81 12.37
CA GLY A 36 23.32 7.69 12.58
C GLY A 36 24.05 7.94 11.27
N ASP A 37 24.39 9.19 11.00
CA ASP A 37 25.33 9.61 9.95
C ASP A 37 26.69 8.93 10.19
N ALA A 38 27.00 7.89 9.42
CA ALA A 38 28.33 7.30 9.38
C ALA A 38 29.07 7.78 8.12
N ALA A 39 30.04 8.67 8.31
CA ALA A 39 31.02 9.04 7.31
C ALA A 39 31.86 7.82 6.87
N PRO A 40 32.39 7.77 5.64
CA PRO A 40 33.13 6.62 5.13
C PRO A 40 34.55 6.55 5.74
N GLY A 41 34.76 5.61 6.65
CA GLY A 41 36.07 5.25 7.20
C GLY A 41 36.68 4.06 6.48
N ARG A 42 37.99 4.13 6.28
CA ARG A 42 38.87 3.23 5.53
C ARG A 42 38.74 1.75 5.95
N ALA A 43 38.89 0.90 4.91
CA ALA A 43 38.98 -0.55 5.02
C ALA A 43 40.17 -0.99 5.91
N ASP A 44 39.89 -1.90 6.85
CA ASP A 44 40.89 -2.78 7.45
C ASP A 44 40.45 -4.24 7.25
N THR A 45 41.34 -4.99 6.60
CA THR A 45 41.19 -6.41 6.26
C THR A 45 41.78 -7.24 7.37
N SER A 46 40.95 -7.87 8.21
CA SER A 46 41.22 -9.21 8.78
C SER A 46 40.24 -9.57 9.90
N ARG A 47 39.35 -10.53 9.65
CA ARG A 47 39.10 -11.71 10.53
C ARG A 47 37.85 -12.47 10.04
N ARG A 48 38.10 -13.72 9.68
CA ARG A 48 37.06 -14.71 9.43
C ARG A 48 36.30 -14.96 10.73
N GLY A 49 34.98 -14.69 10.70
CA GLY A 49 34.03 -15.10 11.73
C GLY A 49 32.71 -15.37 11.05
N ARG A 50 32.19 -16.59 11.20
CA ARG A 50 30.87 -16.99 10.69
C ARG A 50 29.82 -16.04 11.28
N SER A 51 29.15 -15.26 10.44
CA SER A 51 28.02 -14.44 10.81
C SER A 51 26.83 -14.88 9.98
N SER A 52 25.78 -15.28 10.68
CA SER A 52 24.44 -15.49 10.12
C SER A 52 24.04 -14.29 9.26
N ALA A 53 23.65 -14.55 8.03
CA ALA A 53 23.19 -13.55 7.09
C ALA A 53 21.96 -12.81 7.67
N ASN A 54 22.21 -11.64 8.25
CA ASN A 54 21.20 -10.61 8.42
C ASN A 54 21.08 -9.90 7.08
N ASP A 55 20.11 -10.27 6.25
CA ASP A 55 19.72 -9.52 5.09
C ASP A 55 19.02 -8.21 5.54
N SER A 56 19.82 -7.24 5.97
CA SER A 56 19.39 -5.86 6.08
C SER A 56 19.34 -5.29 4.66
N THR A 57 18.13 -5.20 4.09
CA THR A 57 17.93 -4.42 2.89
C THR A 57 18.33 -2.96 3.15
N PRO A 58 18.87 -2.21 2.14
CA PRO A 58 19.33 -0.81 2.32
C PRO A 58 18.28 0.17 2.84
N TRP A 59 17.11 -0.31 3.19
CA TRP A 59 15.90 0.47 3.53
C TRP A 59 15.46 0.33 4.99
N GLY A 60 16.32 -0.22 5.87
CA GLY A 60 16.01 -0.32 7.30
C GLY A 60 14.81 -1.22 7.65
N ILE A 61 14.27 -1.95 6.68
CA ILE A 61 13.33 -3.03 6.96
C ILE A 61 14.19 -4.27 7.14
N SER A 62 14.60 -4.52 8.37
CA SER A 62 15.16 -5.82 8.75
C SER A 62 14.07 -6.85 8.45
N MET A 63 14.27 -7.66 7.42
CA MET A 63 13.54 -8.89 7.19
C MET A 63 14.04 -9.98 8.15
N ALA A 64 14.35 -9.59 9.40
CA ALA A 64 14.55 -10.54 10.46
C ALA A 64 13.26 -11.32 10.63
N ALA A 65 13.37 -12.63 10.50
CA ALA A 65 12.28 -13.57 10.65
C ALA A 65 11.38 -13.18 11.85
N GLY A 66 10.12 -12.86 11.58
CA GLY A 66 9.09 -12.66 12.59
C GLY A 66 8.64 -11.23 12.88
N VAL A 67 9.24 -10.19 12.30
CA VAL A 67 8.66 -8.82 12.39
C VAL A 67 7.70 -8.65 11.22
N SER A 68 6.43 -8.93 11.47
CA SER A 68 5.38 -8.85 10.48
C SER A 68 5.27 -7.42 9.92
N ALA A 69 4.90 -7.31 8.64
CA ALA A 69 4.56 -6.03 8.00
C ALA A 69 3.51 -5.22 8.78
N GLN A 70 2.78 -5.85 9.70
CA GLN A 70 1.82 -5.27 10.63
C GLN A 70 2.46 -4.33 11.66
N ASN A 71 3.68 -4.61 12.13
CA ASN A 71 4.28 -3.84 13.22
C ASN A 71 4.49 -2.34 12.90
N TRP A 72 4.89 -1.96 11.68
CA TRP A 72 5.09 -0.55 11.33
C TRP A 72 3.76 0.20 11.14
N ARG A 73 2.69 -0.47 10.71
CA ARG A 73 1.33 0.11 10.62
C ARG A 73 0.78 0.38 12.00
N ASP A 74 0.86 -0.60 12.88
CA ASP A 74 0.38 -0.49 14.26
C ASP A 74 1.14 0.61 15.01
N ARG A 75 2.46 0.71 14.83
CA ARG A 75 3.27 1.79 15.39
C ARG A 75 2.85 3.17 14.89
N HIS A 76 2.62 3.34 13.58
CA HIS A 76 2.19 4.61 13.04
C HIS A 76 0.75 4.94 13.46
N ARG A 77 -0.13 3.95 13.58
CA ARG A 77 -1.48 4.11 14.12
C ARG A 77 -1.43 4.60 15.57
N LEU A 78 -0.64 3.96 16.43
CA LEU A 78 -0.43 4.42 17.81
C LEU A 78 0.13 5.85 17.87
N LEU A 79 1.01 6.22 16.94
CA LEU A 79 1.51 7.58 16.84
C LEU A 79 0.40 8.57 16.48
N ILE A 80 -0.51 8.21 15.54
CA ILE A 80 -1.68 9.02 15.22
C ILE A 80 -2.56 9.21 16.45
N GLU A 81 -2.90 8.13 17.14
CA GLU A 81 -3.74 8.14 18.35
C GLU A 81 -3.13 8.98 19.48
N ALA A 82 -1.80 8.95 19.62
CA ALA A 82 -1.10 9.75 20.63
C ALA A 82 -1.02 11.25 20.29
N VAL A 83 -0.91 11.59 19.00
CA VAL A 83 -0.64 12.95 18.54
C VAL A 83 -1.93 13.73 18.23
N LEU A 84 -2.95 13.06 17.69
CA LEU A 84 -4.16 13.71 17.19
C LEU A 84 -4.91 14.51 18.28
N PRO A 85 -5.05 14.05 19.54
CA PRO A 85 -5.68 14.82 20.61
C PRO A 85 -4.96 16.13 20.97
N GLU A 86 -3.65 16.22 20.68
CA GLU A 86 -2.85 17.44 20.92
C GLU A 86 -2.92 18.44 19.75
N MET A 87 -3.57 18.04 18.65
CA MET A 87 -3.71 18.89 17.47
C MET A 87 -4.86 19.87 17.67
N ALA A 88 -4.79 21.01 16.99
CA ALA A 88 -5.91 21.95 17.01
C ALA A 88 -7.14 21.35 16.34
N GLU A 89 -8.30 21.75 16.82
CA GLU A 89 -9.61 21.39 16.27
C GLU A 89 -9.66 21.57 14.74
N GLY A 90 -10.42 20.71 14.05
CA GLY A 90 -10.50 20.69 12.58
C GLY A 90 -9.25 20.12 11.89
N SER A 91 -8.34 19.45 12.62
CA SER A 91 -7.25 18.70 12.01
C SER A 91 -7.77 17.34 11.50
N VAL A 92 -7.61 17.07 10.20
CA VAL A 92 -8.05 15.84 9.53
C VAL A 92 -6.82 15.01 9.16
N VAL A 93 -6.77 13.75 9.54
CA VAL A 93 -5.66 12.84 9.20
C VAL A 93 -5.61 12.69 7.67
N SER A 94 -4.41 12.80 7.08
CA SER A 94 -4.26 12.90 5.62
C SER A 94 -2.99 12.21 5.11
N HIS A 95 -2.80 12.19 3.79
CA HIS A 95 -1.60 11.66 3.14
C HIS A 95 -1.30 10.22 3.59
N GLN A 96 -0.01 9.89 3.89
CA GLN A 96 0.39 8.55 4.31
C GLN A 96 -0.23 8.10 5.63
N SER A 97 -0.57 9.03 6.54
CA SER A 97 -1.27 8.67 7.77
C SER A 97 -2.69 8.20 7.50
N ALA A 98 -3.41 8.84 6.57
CA ALA A 98 -4.71 8.38 6.11
C ALA A 98 -4.59 7.02 5.39
N ALA A 99 -3.58 6.85 4.53
CA ALA A 99 -3.34 5.57 3.85
C ALA A 99 -3.07 4.42 4.83
N VAL A 100 -2.39 4.67 5.95
CA VAL A 100 -2.21 3.68 7.04
C VAL A 100 -3.55 3.31 7.66
N LEU A 101 -4.40 4.28 8.00
CA LEU A 101 -5.72 4.03 8.59
C LEU A 101 -6.63 3.26 7.64
N TYR A 102 -6.57 3.52 6.35
CA TYR A 102 -7.27 2.74 5.32
C TYR A 102 -6.74 1.32 5.16
N GLY A 103 -5.52 1.04 5.60
CA GLY A 103 -4.86 -0.25 5.36
C GLY A 103 -4.25 -0.38 3.96
N ALA A 104 -4.03 0.73 3.24
CA ALA A 104 -3.47 0.71 1.89
C ALA A 104 -2.03 0.19 1.85
N PRO A 105 -1.58 -0.48 0.78
CA PRO A 105 -0.19 -0.85 0.65
C PRO A 105 0.70 0.40 0.61
N LEU A 106 1.86 0.35 1.27
CA LEU A 106 2.84 1.43 1.25
C LEU A 106 4.21 0.86 0.86
N TRP A 107 4.95 1.65 0.09
CA TRP A 107 6.29 1.33 -0.39
C TRP A 107 7.23 2.51 -0.18
N ARG A 108 8.33 2.31 0.53
CA ARG A 108 9.33 3.37 0.81
C ARG A 108 8.70 4.69 1.26
N THR A 109 7.67 4.60 2.08
CA THR A 109 6.91 5.76 2.54
C THR A 109 7.35 6.14 3.94
N PRO A 110 7.80 7.39 4.18
CA PRO A 110 8.20 7.83 5.51
C PRO A 110 6.99 7.88 6.44
N LEU A 111 7.12 7.28 7.63
CA LEU A 111 6.08 7.21 8.66
C LEU A 111 6.56 7.77 10.02
N ASP A 112 7.58 8.59 9.99
CA ASP A 112 8.15 9.26 11.17
C ASP A 112 7.25 10.38 11.70
N ARG A 113 6.29 10.85 10.90
CA ARG A 113 5.37 11.95 11.25
C ARG A 113 3.93 11.65 10.90
N VAL A 114 3.04 12.07 11.78
CA VAL A 114 1.59 12.11 11.50
C VAL A 114 1.30 13.27 10.56
N CYS A 115 0.68 12.96 9.42
CA CYS A 115 0.23 13.96 8.46
C CYS A 115 -1.22 14.32 8.70
N VAL A 116 -1.50 15.61 8.85
CA VAL A 116 -2.86 16.14 8.93
C VAL A 116 -3.06 17.29 7.95
N THR A 117 -4.27 17.44 7.47
CA THR A 117 -4.70 18.60 6.66
C THR A 117 -5.66 19.44 7.47
N ARG A 118 -5.49 20.75 7.37
CA ARG A 118 -6.43 21.75 7.91
C ARG A 118 -7.08 22.52 6.79
N ASN A 119 -8.39 22.75 6.89
CA ASN A 119 -9.14 23.53 5.91
C ASN A 119 -8.72 25.00 5.93
N ARG A 120 -7.75 25.35 5.08
CA ARG A 120 -7.23 26.71 4.91
C ARG A 120 -6.51 26.84 3.56
N ARG A 121 -6.43 28.08 3.06
CA ARG A 121 -5.89 28.34 1.69
C ARG A 121 -4.39 28.17 1.54
N GLY A 122 -3.67 27.69 2.54
CA GLY A 122 -2.24 27.43 2.42
C GLY A 122 -1.52 27.43 3.76
N GLY A 123 -0.22 27.33 3.70
CA GLY A 123 0.67 27.21 4.84
C GLY A 123 0.71 25.79 5.39
N GLY A 124 1.90 25.29 5.58
CA GLY A 124 2.17 24.02 6.24
C GLY A 124 3.15 24.25 7.39
N ARG A 125 3.21 23.33 8.32
CA ARG A 125 4.20 23.34 9.39
C ARG A 125 4.67 21.93 9.67
N THR A 126 5.99 21.75 9.70
CA THR A 126 6.61 20.51 10.10
C THR A 126 7.14 20.64 11.52
N ARG A 127 6.85 19.66 12.35
CA ARG A 127 7.35 19.49 13.72
C ARG A 127 7.97 18.09 13.84
N PRO A 128 8.64 17.73 14.93
CA PRO A 128 9.28 16.43 15.05
C PRO A 128 8.37 15.24 14.73
N TYR A 129 7.12 15.26 15.17
CA TYR A 129 6.18 14.14 15.04
C TYR A 129 4.96 14.46 14.17
N THR A 130 4.85 15.66 13.61
CA THR A 130 3.70 16.08 12.84
C THR A 130 4.09 16.85 11.59
N LYS A 131 3.31 16.66 10.52
CA LYS A 131 3.34 17.47 9.32
C LYS A 131 1.93 17.96 9.05
N VAL A 132 1.73 19.27 9.22
CA VAL A 132 0.45 19.94 8.97
C VAL A 132 0.46 20.50 7.56
N HIS A 133 -0.54 20.13 6.77
CA HIS A 133 -0.79 20.68 5.45
C HIS A 133 -1.95 21.68 5.53
N GLY A 134 -1.82 22.83 4.87
CA GLY A 134 -2.94 23.76 4.66
C GLY A 134 -3.48 23.56 3.25
N SER A 135 -4.73 23.13 3.12
CA SER A 135 -5.42 22.94 1.84
C SER A 135 -6.91 22.98 2.04
N PRO A 136 -7.70 23.54 1.10
CA PRO A 136 -9.15 23.43 1.15
C PRO A 136 -9.59 21.98 1.31
N LEU A 137 -10.58 21.75 2.15
CA LEU A 137 -11.13 20.45 2.47
C LEU A 137 -12.61 20.58 2.82
N ASP A 138 -13.46 20.04 1.96
CA ASP A 138 -14.92 20.20 2.07
C ASP A 138 -15.60 19.00 2.72
N SER A 139 -14.89 17.87 2.81
CA SER A 139 -15.39 16.63 3.39
C SER A 139 -14.29 15.82 4.08
N ALA A 140 -14.70 14.98 5.01
CA ALA A 140 -13.88 13.97 5.66
C ALA A 140 -14.68 12.68 5.77
N VAL A 141 -14.01 11.59 6.13
CA VAL A 141 -14.66 10.34 6.58
C VAL A 141 -14.23 10.07 8.01
N GLU A 142 -14.98 9.25 8.72
CA GLU A 142 -14.63 8.84 10.08
C GLU A 142 -14.12 7.40 10.08
N ILE A 143 -12.97 7.19 10.71
CA ILE A 143 -12.39 5.87 10.96
C ILE A 143 -12.01 5.80 12.43
N ASP A 144 -12.65 4.93 13.18
CA ASP A 144 -12.40 4.72 14.60
C ASP A 144 -12.38 6.04 15.42
N GLY A 145 -13.34 6.93 15.17
CA GLY A 145 -13.48 8.23 15.83
C GLY A 145 -12.52 9.32 15.33
N MET A 146 -11.71 9.05 14.33
CA MET A 146 -10.77 9.99 13.72
C MET A 146 -11.29 10.52 12.39
N LEU A 147 -11.22 11.83 12.16
CA LEU A 147 -11.50 12.42 10.85
C LEU A 147 -10.33 12.19 9.92
N VAL A 148 -10.60 11.67 8.73
CA VAL A 148 -9.62 11.26 7.70
C VAL A 148 -10.01 11.85 6.35
N THR A 149 -9.05 12.28 5.54
CA THR A 149 -9.32 12.73 4.16
C THR A 149 -9.96 11.60 3.35
N PRO A 150 -10.98 11.88 2.51
CA PRO A 150 -11.62 10.86 1.66
C PRO A 150 -10.62 10.08 0.80
N PRO A 151 -10.93 8.83 0.39
CA PRO A 151 -9.98 7.99 -0.34
C PRO A 151 -9.43 8.65 -1.62
N ALA A 152 -10.28 9.21 -2.48
CA ALA A 152 -9.84 9.89 -3.72
C ALA A 152 -8.93 11.08 -3.41
N ARG A 153 -9.30 11.90 -2.42
CA ARG A 153 -8.46 13.00 -1.95
C ARG A 153 -7.12 12.51 -1.40
N THR A 154 -7.11 11.42 -0.64
CA THR A 154 -5.89 10.81 -0.10
C THR A 154 -4.95 10.37 -1.23
N VAL A 155 -5.48 9.76 -2.31
CA VAL A 155 -4.68 9.40 -3.51
C VAL A 155 -3.99 10.63 -4.09
N ILE A 156 -4.71 11.75 -4.27
CA ILE A 156 -4.12 12.96 -4.84
C ILE A 156 -3.09 13.58 -3.88
N ASP A 157 -3.36 13.62 -2.58
CA ASP A 157 -2.39 14.13 -1.59
C ASP A 157 -1.08 13.31 -1.58
N LEU A 158 -1.16 11.98 -1.72
CA LEU A 158 0.00 11.11 -1.88
C LEU A 158 0.72 11.35 -3.21
N ALA A 159 -0.01 11.49 -4.29
CA ALA A 159 0.52 11.74 -5.63
C ALA A 159 1.30 13.08 -5.73
N LEU A 160 0.86 14.08 -4.97
CA LEU A 160 1.54 15.38 -4.87
C LEU A 160 2.83 15.36 -4.03
N SER A 161 2.93 14.44 -3.07
CA SER A 161 3.93 14.53 -1.99
C SER A 161 4.93 13.39 -1.90
N LEU A 162 4.60 12.20 -2.40
CA LEU A 162 5.48 11.03 -2.37
C LEU A 162 6.25 10.86 -3.69
N PRO A 163 7.37 10.13 -3.69
CA PRO A 163 8.00 9.65 -4.91
C PRO A 163 7.01 8.88 -5.79
N PHE A 164 7.19 8.93 -7.11
CA PHE A 164 6.25 8.39 -8.09
C PHE A 164 5.83 6.94 -7.82
N GLU A 165 6.79 6.03 -7.62
CA GLU A 165 6.50 4.60 -7.36
C GLU A 165 5.73 4.40 -6.05
N ALA A 166 6.10 5.11 -4.99
CA ALA A 166 5.42 5.04 -3.69
C ALA A 166 3.97 5.54 -3.79
N ALA A 167 3.75 6.62 -4.54
CA ALA A 167 2.42 7.18 -4.78
C ALA A 167 1.55 6.22 -5.61
N VAL A 168 2.11 5.58 -6.64
CA VAL A 168 1.37 4.59 -7.44
C VAL A 168 1.00 3.37 -6.60
N VAL A 169 1.91 2.83 -5.80
CA VAL A 169 1.62 1.67 -4.94
C VAL A 169 0.46 1.96 -3.98
N ALA A 170 0.50 3.10 -3.29
CA ALA A 170 -0.58 3.47 -2.37
C ALA A 170 -1.88 3.82 -3.11
N GLY A 171 -1.76 4.50 -4.25
CA GLY A 171 -2.88 4.86 -5.11
C GLY A 171 -3.61 3.66 -5.68
N ASP A 172 -2.89 2.66 -6.22
CA ASP A 172 -3.46 1.40 -6.70
C ASP A 172 -4.28 0.72 -5.60
N GLY A 173 -3.67 0.60 -4.41
CA GLY A 173 -4.35 -0.02 -3.27
C GLY A 173 -5.63 0.70 -2.88
N LEU A 174 -5.60 2.04 -2.76
CA LEU A 174 -6.79 2.83 -2.44
C LEU A 174 -7.84 2.74 -3.54
N THR A 175 -7.43 2.85 -4.81
CA THR A 175 -8.32 2.74 -5.96
C THR A 175 -9.03 1.38 -5.98
N GLY A 176 -8.31 0.28 -5.78
CA GLY A 176 -8.90 -1.06 -5.73
C GLY A 176 -9.79 -1.29 -4.51
N MET A 177 -9.35 -0.81 -3.33
CA MET A 177 -10.10 -1.01 -2.07
C MET A 177 -11.43 -0.26 -2.04
N PHE A 178 -11.51 0.91 -2.65
CA PHE A 178 -12.68 1.78 -2.62
C PHE A 178 -13.42 1.85 -3.97
N GLY A 179 -12.90 1.19 -5.01
CA GLY A 179 -13.49 1.23 -6.35
C GLY A 179 -13.49 2.64 -6.94
N LEU A 180 -12.42 3.43 -6.68
CA LEU A 180 -12.36 4.82 -7.16
C LEU A 180 -12.37 4.84 -8.69
N THR A 181 -13.23 5.67 -9.23
CA THR A 181 -13.37 5.88 -10.68
C THR A 181 -12.37 6.91 -11.20
N GLU A 182 -12.10 6.87 -12.50
CA GLU A 182 -11.30 7.89 -13.17
C GLU A 182 -11.91 9.29 -13.00
N ALA A 183 -13.23 9.40 -13.00
CA ALA A 183 -13.95 10.67 -12.83
C ALA A 183 -13.70 11.27 -11.43
N GLU A 184 -13.81 10.47 -10.36
CA GLU A 184 -13.52 10.93 -8.98
C GLU A 184 -12.07 11.37 -8.82
N LEU A 185 -11.14 10.64 -9.40
CA LEU A 185 -9.70 11.00 -9.36
C LEU A 185 -9.42 12.26 -10.19
N ALA A 186 -10.08 12.44 -11.34
CA ALA A 186 -9.95 13.62 -12.19
C ALA A 186 -10.54 14.87 -11.51
N GLU A 187 -11.66 14.73 -10.82
CA GLU A 187 -12.26 15.80 -10.03
C GLU A 187 -11.30 16.29 -8.93
N GLU A 188 -10.81 15.39 -8.08
CA GLU A 188 -9.85 15.74 -7.02
C GLU A 188 -8.54 16.32 -7.59
N LEU A 189 -8.08 15.80 -8.72
CA LEU A 189 -6.90 16.33 -9.41
C LEU A 189 -7.15 17.75 -9.92
N SER A 190 -8.36 18.06 -10.39
CA SER A 190 -8.74 19.41 -10.84
C SER A 190 -8.76 20.42 -9.69
N LEU A 191 -9.24 20.02 -8.52
CA LEU A 191 -9.20 20.82 -7.29
C LEU A 191 -7.74 21.12 -6.85
N ALA A 192 -6.82 20.23 -7.17
CA ALA A 192 -5.40 20.36 -6.83
C ALA A 192 -4.57 21.10 -7.91
N ARG A 193 -5.17 21.65 -8.98
CA ARG A 193 -4.47 22.19 -10.17
C ARG A 193 -3.37 23.20 -9.91
N CYS A 194 -3.48 23.97 -8.83
CA CYS A 194 -2.51 25.01 -8.46
C CYS A 194 -1.52 24.55 -7.36
N ARG A 195 -1.56 23.28 -6.96
CA ARG A 195 -0.66 22.77 -5.91
C ARG A 195 0.68 22.34 -6.49
N HIS A 196 1.73 22.52 -5.69
CA HIS A 196 3.05 21.99 -6.02
C HIS A 196 2.99 20.47 -6.24
N GLY A 197 3.69 19.96 -7.24
CA GLY A 197 3.71 18.53 -7.59
C GLY A 197 2.60 18.08 -8.52
N ILE A 198 1.72 18.97 -9.03
CA ILE A 198 0.58 18.61 -9.88
C ILE A 198 0.99 17.84 -11.15
N ALA A 199 2.12 18.18 -11.77
CA ALA A 199 2.60 17.46 -12.95
C ALA A 199 2.92 15.99 -12.63
N GLN A 200 3.51 15.72 -11.46
CA GLN A 200 3.72 14.35 -10.98
C GLN A 200 2.40 13.68 -10.65
N ALA A 201 1.48 14.36 -9.96
CA ALA A 201 0.20 13.80 -9.60
C ALA A 201 -0.60 13.35 -10.84
N LYS A 202 -0.58 14.13 -11.94
CA LYS A 202 -1.17 13.73 -13.23
C LYS A 202 -0.54 12.43 -13.75
N ARG A 203 0.78 12.30 -13.67
CA ARG A 203 1.48 11.07 -14.11
C ARG A 203 1.14 9.88 -13.23
N VAL A 204 1.01 10.09 -11.90
CA VAL A 204 0.61 9.04 -10.96
C VAL A 204 -0.79 8.57 -11.30
N VAL A 205 -1.78 9.48 -11.39
CA VAL A 205 -3.18 9.13 -11.71
C VAL A 205 -3.27 8.36 -13.03
N ALA A 206 -2.55 8.80 -14.06
CA ALA A 206 -2.49 8.09 -15.36
C ALA A 206 -1.78 6.72 -15.31
N ALA A 207 -1.13 6.38 -14.21
CA ALA A 207 -0.45 5.10 -14.02
C ALA A 207 -1.19 4.15 -13.06
N LEU A 208 -2.28 4.61 -12.44
CA LEU A 208 -3.03 3.79 -11.49
C LEU A 208 -3.74 2.62 -12.17
N ASP A 209 -3.80 1.52 -11.45
CA ASP A 209 -4.58 0.32 -11.78
C ASP A 209 -5.10 -0.30 -10.48
N GLY A 210 -6.37 -0.03 -10.17
CA GLY A 210 -7.02 -0.55 -8.97
C GLY A 210 -7.13 -2.07 -8.89
N ARG A 211 -6.63 -2.82 -9.86
CA ARG A 211 -6.59 -4.28 -9.86
C ARG A 211 -5.32 -4.85 -9.22
N SER A 212 -4.25 -4.06 -9.08
CA SER A 212 -3.02 -4.47 -8.37
C SER A 212 -3.30 -4.74 -6.90
N GLN A 213 -3.01 -5.95 -6.42
CA GLN A 213 -3.36 -6.41 -5.07
C GLN A 213 -2.19 -6.31 -4.07
N SER A 214 -1.01 -5.97 -4.56
CA SER A 214 0.20 -5.84 -3.75
C SER A 214 1.13 -4.76 -4.29
N ALA A 215 2.02 -4.27 -3.41
CA ALA A 215 3.08 -3.35 -3.82
C ALA A 215 3.98 -3.93 -4.93
N GLY A 216 4.24 -5.24 -4.87
CA GLY A 216 5.05 -5.92 -5.89
C GLY A 216 4.38 -5.96 -7.25
N GLU A 217 3.07 -6.12 -7.31
CA GLU A 217 2.32 -6.06 -8.58
C GLU A 217 2.33 -4.64 -9.17
N SER A 218 2.08 -3.60 -8.36
CA SER A 218 2.17 -2.21 -8.82
C SER A 218 3.55 -1.90 -9.39
N LEU A 219 4.61 -2.29 -8.67
CA LEU A 219 6.00 -2.08 -9.10
C LEU A 219 6.35 -2.91 -10.34
N SER A 220 5.81 -4.12 -10.48
CA SER A 220 5.95 -4.96 -11.67
C SER A 220 5.37 -4.28 -12.91
N ARG A 221 4.16 -3.72 -12.82
CA ARG A 221 3.56 -2.94 -13.93
C ARG A 221 4.44 -1.75 -14.32
N LEU A 222 4.96 -1.03 -13.33
CA LEU A 222 5.85 0.10 -13.57
C LEU A 222 7.18 -0.34 -14.20
N MET A 223 7.73 -1.48 -13.79
CA MET A 223 8.92 -2.08 -14.40
C MET A 223 8.65 -2.44 -15.86
N LEU A 224 7.58 -3.15 -16.17
CA LEU A 224 7.21 -3.54 -17.53
C LEU A 224 7.03 -2.30 -18.43
N ARG A 225 6.33 -1.27 -17.94
CA ARG A 225 6.16 0.00 -18.67
C ARG A 225 7.49 0.71 -18.93
N ARG A 226 8.38 0.77 -17.93
CA ARG A 226 9.71 1.39 -18.07
C ARG A 226 10.57 0.68 -19.11
N GLN A 227 10.40 -0.62 -19.24
CA GLN A 227 11.09 -1.46 -20.21
C GLN A 227 10.46 -1.43 -21.61
N GLY A 228 9.42 -0.63 -21.82
CA GLY A 228 8.73 -0.52 -23.11
C GLY A 228 7.98 -1.80 -23.53
N LEU A 229 7.62 -2.65 -22.59
CA LEU A 229 6.81 -3.83 -22.86
C LEU A 229 5.32 -3.46 -22.94
N PRO A 230 4.52 -4.22 -23.72
CA PRO A 230 3.07 -4.04 -23.76
C PRO A 230 2.48 -4.12 -22.35
N ALA A 231 1.41 -3.36 -22.11
CA ALA A 231 0.70 -3.45 -20.83
C ALA A 231 0.03 -4.85 -20.72
N PRO A 232 0.29 -5.62 -19.66
CA PRO A 232 -0.40 -6.88 -19.43
C PRO A 232 -1.86 -6.63 -19.03
N ALA A 233 -2.74 -7.59 -19.30
CA ALA A 233 -3.97 -7.69 -18.54
C ALA A 233 -3.65 -8.14 -17.11
N THR A 234 -4.40 -7.62 -16.12
CA THR A 234 -4.14 -7.84 -14.70
C THR A 234 -5.20 -8.75 -14.09
N GLN A 235 -4.78 -9.62 -13.17
CA GLN A 235 -5.65 -10.49 -12.39
C GLN A 235 -6.52 -11.40 -13.25
N GLY A 236 -5.93 -12.44 -13.80
CA GLY A 236 -6.59 -13.44 -14.64
C GLY A 236 -6.93 -14.74 -13.90
N ASN A 237 -8.13 -15.25 -14.08
CA ASN A 237 -8.50 -16.62 -13.72
C ASN A 237 -8.20 -17.55 -14.91
N VAL A 238 -7.31 -18.50 -14.71
CA VAL A 238 -6.99 -19.51 -15.74
C VAL A 238 -7.98 -20.64 -15.61
N LEU A 239 -8.58 -21.02 -16.74
CA LEU A 239 -9.57 -22.09 -16.87
C LEU A 239 -9.09 -23.14 -17.85
N THR A 240 -9.45 -24.39 -17.61
CA THR A 240 -9.31 -25.49 -18.57
C THR A 240 -10.26 -25.32 -19.77
N PRO A 241 -10.12 -26.07 -20.86
CA PRO A 241 -11.06 -26.05 -21.99
C PRO A 241 -12.51 -26.34 -21.58
N ASP A 242 -12.70 -27.23 -20.59
CA ASP A 242 -14.00 -27.59 -20.02
C ASP A 242 -14.51 -26.59 -18.95
N GLY A 243 -13.79 -25.49 -18.72
CA GLY A 243 -14.21 -24.38 -17.85
C GLY A 243 -13.88 -24.54 -16.37
N ARG A 244 -13.10 -25.56 -15.98
CA ARG A 244 -12.67 -25.70 -14.58
C ARG A 244 -11.59 -24.69 -14.21
N PHE A 245 -11.71 -24.09 -13.03
CA PHE A 245 -10.73 -23.16 -12.50
C PHE A 245 -9.42 -23.86 -12.13
N VAL A 246 -8.31 -23.36 -12.63
CA VAL A 246 -6.95 -23.87 -12.37
C VAL A 246 -6.23 -23.01 -11.34
N GLY A 247 -6.34 -21.69 -11.47
CA GLY A 247 -5.66 -20.76 -10.59
C GLY A 247 -5.78 -19.32 -11.07
N ARG A 248 -5.37 -18.39 -10.21
CA ARG A 248 -5.32 -16.96 -10.51
C ARG A 248 -3.89 -16.54 -10.75
N VAL A 249 -3.69 -15.65 -11.72
CA VAL A 249 -2.39 -15.09 -12.08
C VAL A 249 -2.42 -13.56 -12.00
N ASP A 250 -1.27 -12.95 -11.69
CA ASP A 250 -1.19 -11.50 -11.48
C ASP A 250 -1.29 -10.74 -12.80
N PHE A 251 -0.65 -11.25 -13.86
CA PHE A 251 -0.61 -10.63 -15.19
C PHE A 251 -0.71 -11.70 -16.28
N TYR A 252 -1.27 -11.35 -17.43
CA TYR A 252 -1.31 -12.24 -18.57
C TYR A 252 -1.34 -11.51 -19.90
N TYR A 253 -0.85 -12.19 -20.93
CA TYR A 253 -0.88 -11.80 -22.33
C TYR A 253 -1.56 -12.95 -23.09
N GLU A 254 -2.85 -12.83 -23.30
CA GLU A 254 -3.67 -13.93 -23.82
C GLU A 254 -3.23 -14.38 -25.22
N GLU A 255 -2.99 -13.42 -26.13
CA GLU A 255 -2.55 -13.67 -27.51
C GLU A 255 -1.26 -14.50 -27.61
N PHE A 256 -0.42 -14.43 -26.56
CA PHE A 256 0.86 -15.12 -26.51
C PHE A 256 0.84 -16.33 -25.57
N ALA A 257 -0.28 -16.62 -24.93
CA ALA A 257 -0.40 -17.63 -23.87
C ALA A 257 0.69 -17.49 -22.78
N VAL A 258 1.00 -16.26 -22.40
CA VAL A 258 2.00 -15.93 -21.36
C VAL A 258 1.31 -15.51 -20.08
N LEU A 259 1.67 -16.17 -18.98
CA LEU A 259 1.23 -15.86 -17.62
C LEU A 259 2.42 -15.33 -16.84
N CYS A 260 2.20 -14.27 -16.06
CA CYS A 260 3.25 -13.66 -15.25
C CYS A 260 2.82 -13.53 -13.80
N GLU A 261 3.73 -13.78 -12.88
CA GLU A 261 3.47 -13.75 -11.45
C GLU A 261 4.60 -13.07 -10.69
N PHE A 262 4.21 -12.22 -9.75
CA PHE A 262 5.14 -11.62 -8.80
C PHE A 262 5.24 -12.49 -7.55
N ASP A 263 6.41 -13.07 -7.30
CA ASP A 263 6.68 -13.89 -6.13
C ASP A 263 7.21 -13.02 -4.97
N GLY A 264 6.27 -12.54 -4.14
CA GLY A 264 6.58 -11.83 -2.91
C GLY A 264 6.52 -12.71 -1.66
N PRO A 265 7.15 -12.32 -0.55
CA PRO A 265 7.13 -13.05 0.73
C PRO A 265 5.71 -13.34 1.24
N LEU A 266 4.77 -12.44 0.99
CA LEU A 266 3.37 -12.59 1.38
C LEU A 266 2.64 -13.72 0.64
N ARG A 267 3.11 -14.11 -0.55
CA ARG A 267 2.55 -15.25 -1.27
C ARG A 267 2.83 -16.55 -0.54
N TYR A 268 4.07 -16.74 -0.09
CA TYR A 268 4.43 -17.88 0.75
C TYR A 268 3.66 -17.90 2.07
N GLY A 269 3.46 -16.76 2.71
CA GLY A 269 2.64 -16.65 3.93
C GLY A 269 1.19 -17.08 3.70
N ARG A 270 0.54 -16.64 2.63
CA ARG A 270 -0.84 -17.05 2.28
C ARG A 270 -0.94 -18.54 1.92
N LEU A 271 0.04 -19.07 1.20
CA LEU A 271 0.11 -20.50 0.89
C LEU A 271 0.30 -21.34 2.15
N LEU A 272 1.11 -20.87 3.10
CA LEU A 272 1.31 -21.51 4.41
C LEU A 272 0.03 -21.54 5.25
N HIS A 273 -0.71 -20.44 5.31
CA HIS A 273 -2.00 -20.39 6.01
C HIS A 273 -3.04 -21.32 5.40
N ALA A 274 -3.06 -21.45 4.06
CA ALA A 274 -4.01 -22.32 3.36
C ALA A 274 -3.65 -23.83 3.43
N ALA A 275 -2.35 -24.17 3.54
CA ALA A 275 -1.88 -25.55 3.48
C ALA A 275 -1.48 -26.14 4.83
N GLY A 276 -1.36 -25.32 5.87
CA GLY A 276 -0.95 -25.75 7.22
C GLY A 276 0.53 -26.07 7.38
N ASN A 277 1.28 -26.30 6.29
CA ASN A 277 2.73 -26.50 6.32
C ASN A 277 3.40 -26.08 5.00
N VAL A 278 4.71 -25.77 5.07
CA VAL A 278 5.52 -25.31 3.92
C VAL A 278 5.64 -26.34 2.81
N PRO A 279 5.97 -27.61 3.09
CA PRO A 279 6.12 -28.63 2.05
C PRO A 279 4.86 -28.85 1.22
N GLU A 280 3.71 -28.87 1.85
CA GLU A 280 2.42 -29.05 1.15
C GLU A 280 2.06 -27.82 0.30
N ALA A 281 2.33 -26.60 0.79
CA ALA A 281 2.13 -25.38 0.02
C ALA A 281 2.99 -25.36 -1.25
N LEU A 282 4.26 -25.71 -1.13
CA LEU A 282 5.20 -25.79 -2.27
C LEU A 282 4.77 -26.88 -3.27
N ARG A 283 4.34 -28.05 -2.77
CA ARG A 283 3.86 -29.14 -3.62
C ARG A 283 2.63 -28.72 -4.42
N ARG A 284 1.66 -28.08 -3.81
CA ARG A 284 0.45 -27.56 -4.49
C ARG A 284 0.82 -26.55 -5.58
N GLU A 285 1.76 -25.69 -5.28
CA GLU A 285 2.22 -24.68 -6.23
C GLU A 285 2.96 -25.33 -7.42
N GLN A 286 3.81 -26.33 -7.20
CA GLN A 286 4.46 -27.10 -8.26
C GLN A 286 3.45 -27.84 -9.15
N ILE A 287 2.45 -28.47 -8.53
CA ILE A 287 1.37 -29.14 -9.27
C ILE A 287 0.61 -28.11 -10.13
N ARG A 288 0.27 -26.95 -9.56
CA ARG A 288 -0.41 -25.88 -10.29
C ARG A 288 0.41 -25.41 -11.48
N GLU A 289 1.70 -25.14 -11.29
CA GLU A 289 2.58 -24.70 -12.38
C GLU A 289 2.71 -25.76 -13.47
N THR A 290 2.89 -27.03 -13.10
CA THR A 290 2.95 -28.16 -14.05
C THR A 290 1.67 -28.20 -14.87
N TYR A 291 0.52 -28.02 -14.24
CA TYR A 291 -0.77 -28.03 -14.93
C TYR A 291 -0.95 -26.84 -15.88
N LEU A 292 -0.55 -25.62 -15.48
CA LEU A 292 -0.57 -24.46 -16.35
C LEU A 292 0.30 -24.66 -17.61
N ARG A 293 1.47 -25.27 -17.44
CA ARG A 293 2.37 -25.61 -18.55
C ARG A 293 1.80 -26.69 -19.46
N ALA A 294 1.13 -27.70 -18.89
CA ALA A 294 0.45 -28.75 -19.64
C ALA A 294 -0.71 -28.20 -20.50
N LEU A 295 -1.37 -27.13 -20.04
CA LEU A 295 -2.37 -26.38 -20.81
C LEU A 295 -1.78 -25.49 -21.92
N GLY A 296 -0.46 -25.48 -22.12
CA GLY A 296 0.22 -24.73 -23.17
C GLY A 296 0.68 -23.32 -22.74
N PHE A 297 0.41 -22.87 -21.52
CA PHE A 297 0.84 -21.56 -21.05
C PHE A 297 2.34 -21.52 -20.75
N HIS A 298 2.96 -20.37 -21.04
CA HIS A 298 4.32 -20.05 -20.60
C HIS A 298 4.27 -19.21 -19.32
N VAL A 299 4.75 -19.77 -18.22
CA VAL A 299 4.72 -19.10 -16.90
C VAL A 299 6.06 -18.43 -16.63
N ILE A 300 6.04 -17.11 -16.39
CA ILE A 300 7.20 -16.29 -16.05
C ILE A 300 6.97 -15.72 -14.64
N ARG A 301 7.96 -15.88 -13.76
CA ARG A 301 7.93 -15.38 -12.40
C ARG A 301 9.11 -14.49 -12.15
N TRP A 302 8.93 -13.51 -11.28
CA TRP A 302 10.01 -12.68 -10.76
C TRP A 302 9.77 -12.30 -9.31
N THR A 303 10.87 -12.02 -8.64
CA THR A 303 10.93 -11.68 -7.21
C THR A 303 11.25 -10.19 -7.00
N TRP A 304 11.29 -9.76 -5.75
CA TRP A 304 11.70 -8.41 -5.36
C TRP A 304 13.08 -8.03 -5.89
N ASN A 305 14.04 -8.94 -5.83
CA ASN A 305 15.41 -8.67 -6.28
C ASN A 305 15.48 -8.45 -7.79
N GLU A 306 14.63 -9.12 -8.54
CA GLU A 306 14.58 -9.04 -10.00
C GLU A 306 13.86 -7.79 -10.52
N LEU A 307 13.00 -7.12 -9.71
CA LEU A 307 12.29 -5.90 -10.12
C LEU A 307 13.20 -4.74 -10.54
N HIS A 308 14.47 -4.77 -10.09
CA HIS A 308 15.46 -3.75 -10.39
C HIS A 308 16.46 -4.19 -11.47
N THR A 309 16.27 -5.37 -12.07
CA THR A 309 17.09 -5.93 -13.13
C THR A 309 16.32 -5.95 -14.45
N ASP A 310 17.04 -6.15 -15.56
CA ASP A 310 16.42 -6.30 -16.88
C ASP A 310 15.98 -7.75 -17.17
N ASP A 311 16.27 -8.70 -16.26
CA ASP A 311 16.03 -10.12 -16.50
C ASP A 311 14.57 -10.49 -16.71
N PRO A 312 13.60 -10.04 -15.89
CA PRO A 312 12.18 -10.33 -16.11
C PRO A 312 11.70 -9.80 -17.46
N ALA A 313 12.11 -8.57 -17.82
CA ALA A 313 11.73 -7.96 -19.09
C ALA A 313 12.35 -8.68 -20.30
N ARG A 314 13.58 -9.15 -20.19
CA ARG A 314 14.27 -9.94 -21.21
C ARG A 314 13.55 -11.28 -21.43
N ARG A 315 13.25 -12.02 -20.36
CA ARG A 315 12.50 -13.29 -20.40
C ARG A 315 11.12 -13.09 -21.02
N LEU A 316 10.41 -12.03 -20.61
CA LEU A 316 9.09 -11.74 -21.14
C LEU A 316 9.14 -11.33 -22.62
N ARG A 317 10.09 -10.49 -23.03
CA ARG A 317 10.26 -10.11 -24.44
C ARG A 317 10.52 -11.32 -25.31
N ALA A 318 11.34 -12.27 -24.87
CA ALA A 318 11.61 -13.51 -25.57
C ALA A 318 10.35 -14.42 -25.67
N ALA A 319 9.50 -14.41 -24.64
CA ALA A 319 8.23 -15.16 -24.68
C ALA A 319 7.22 -14.52 -25.63
N LEU A 320 7.08 -13.20 -25.61
CA LEU A 320 6.16 -12.46 -26.47
C LEU A 320 6.56 -12.45 -27.96
N SER A 321 7.84 -12.73 -28.29
CA SER A 321 8.28 -12.85 -29.69
C SER A 321 7.83 -14.14 -30.38
N ARG A 322 7.29 -15.10 -29.63
CA ARG A 322 6.86 -16.41 -30.15
C ARG A 322 5.40 -16.65 -29.72
N PRO A 323 4.43 -16.23 -30.53
CA PRO A 323 3.03 -16.47 -30.25
C PRO A 323 2.77 -17.95 -29.99
N ARG A 324 2.06 -18.26 -28.93
CA ARG A 324 1.68 -19.62 -28.53
C ARG A 324 0.16 -19.69 -28.40
N ARG A 325 -0.38 -20.88 -28.64
CA ARG A 325 -1.77 -21.16 -28.31
C ARG A 325 -1.78 -22.05 -27.08
N ALA A 326 -2.62 -21.71 -26.12
CA ALA A 326 -2.94 -22.57 -24.99
C ALA A 326 -4.31 -23.27 -25.28
N ASP A 327 -4.48 -24.47 -24.77
CA ASP A 327 -5.77 -25.14 -24.75
C ASP A 327 -6.71 -24.54 -23.72
N GLY A 328 -6.13 -23.98 -22.64
CA GLY A 328 -6.87 -23.21 -21.63
C GLY A 328 -7.13 -21.77 -22.06
N ARG A 329 -8.03 -21.09 -21.32
CA ARG A 329 -8.32 -19.66 -21.50
C ARG A 329 -8.10 -18.88 -20.21
N VAL A 330 -7.94 -17.56 -20.32
CA VAL A 330 -7.80 -16.66 -19.18
C VAL A 330 -8.96 -15.67 -19.21
N GLU A 331 -9.72 -15.62 -18.14
CA GLU A 331 -10.80 -14.66 -17.96
C GLU A 331 -10.41 -13.64 -16.90
N PRO A 332 -10.80 -12.35 -17.05
CA PRO A 332 -10.59 -11.36 -16.00
C PRO A 332 -11.20 -11.83 -14.68
N ALA A 333 -10.42 -11.89 -13.62
CA ALA A 333 -10.96 -12.18 -12.30
C ALA A 333 -11.88 -11.05 -11.85
N PRO A 334 -12.98 -11.33 -11.14
CA PRO A 334 -13.86 -10.30 -10.60
C PRO A 334 -13.09 -9.40 -9.64
N ALA A 335 -13.33 -8.10 -9.72
CA ALA A 335 -12.79 -7.14 -8.75
C ALA A 335 -13.43 -7.40 -7.37
N PRO A 336 -12.68 -7.22 -6.28
CA PRO A 336 -13.24 -7.24 -4.95
C PRO A 336 -14.35 -6.19 -4.81
N ALA A 337 -15.36 -6.47 -4.00
CA ALA A 337 -16.39 -5.48 -3.70
C ALA A 337 -15.75 -4.25 -3.03
N PRO A 338 -16.04 -3.02 -3.50
CA PRO A 338 -15.46 -1.82 -2.94
C PRO A 338 -15.94 -1.57 -1.51
N ARG A 339 -15.04 -1.14 -0.65
CA ARG A 339 -15.37 -0.67 0.69
C ARG A 339 -16.12 0.66 0.59
N ARG A 340 -17.16 0.84 1.36
CA ARG A 340 -17.91 2.10 1.43
C ARG A 340 -17.71 2.74 2.80
N ILE A 341 -17.33 4.00 2.81
CA ILE A 341 -17.22 4.81 4.01
C ILE A 341 -18.01 6.10 3.71
N PRO A 342 -19.04 6.43 4.51
CA PRO A 342 -19.81 7.64 4.29
C PRO A 342 -18.94 8.88 4.51
N ALA A 343 -19.06 9.85 3.61
CA ALA A 343 -18.39 11.14 3.74
C ALA A 343 -19.22 12.05 4.67
N LEU A 344 -18.50 12.78 5.53
CA LEU A 344 -19.02 13.84 6.37
C LEU A 344 -18.65 15.18 5.74
N ARG A 345 -19.59 16.14 5.68
CA ARG A 345 -19.28 17.54 5.31
C ARG A 345 -18.60 18.22 6.50
N LEU A 346 -17.55 18.97 6.23
CA LEU A 346 -16.78 19.73 7.23
C LEU A 346 -17.29 21.17 7.35
#